data_5d5bfce216cd129b0ca4f243b17d0a47
#
_entry.id   5d5bfce216cd129b0ca4f243b17d0a47
#
_cell.length_a   1.000
_cell.length_b   1.000
_cell.length_c   1.000
_cell.angle_alpha   90.00
_cell.angle_beta   90.00
_cell.angle_gamma   90.00
#
_symmetry.space_group_name_H-M   'P 1'
#
loop_
_entity.id
_entity.type
_entity.pdbx_description
1 polymer ?
#
loop_
_entity_poly.entity_id
_entity_poly.type
_entity_poly.pdbx_seq_one_letter_code
_entity_poly.pdbx_strand_id
1 'polypeptide(L)'
;LSDMPFGGCKPVTEPVLAKGQVRNTAGALEMTGTVETVLHGVCDRCATAFTRPVQYPLRAVLTPEPESDDFEDPWVFELQNDCADLDDIVTTTFVLNMDSKLLCSEDCKGLCSRCGANLNLGPCSCKPEPDPRFAALQQLLDKK
;
A
#
# COMPACT_ATOMS: atom_id res chain seq x y z
N LEU A 1 1.75 9.75 11.48
CA LEU A 1 1.41 9.34 10.08
C LEU A 1 1.31 10.52 9.12
N SER A 2 0.74 11.66 9.52
CA SER A 2 0.58 12.84 8.66
C SER A 2 1.88 13.43 8.08
N ASP A 3 3.01 13.13 8.69
CA ASP A 3 4.33 13.60 8.25
C ASP A 3 5.21 12.52 7.60
N MET A 4 4.69 11.30 7.44
CA MET A 4 5.43 10.19 6.88
C MET A 4 5.55 10.34 5.35
N PRO A 5 6.77 10.46 4.79
CA PRO A 5 6.97 10.50 3.35
C PRO A 5 6.88 9.09 2.77
N PHE A 6 6.11 8.94 1.69
CA PHE A 6 6.03 7.71 0.94
C PHE A 6 6.17 8.02 -0.55
N GLY A 7 7.18 7.45 -1.21
CA GLY A 7 7.44 7.68 -2.63
C GLY A 7 7.64 9.15 -3.02
N GLY A 8 8.13 10.00 -2.09
CA GLY A 8 8.35 11.44 -2.32
C GLY A 8 7.11 12.32 -2.13
N CYS A 9 5.97 11.76 -1.76
CA CYS A 9 4.77 12.50 -1.36
C CYS A 9 4.34 12.15 0.08
N LYS A 10 3.45 12.95 0.66
CA LYS A 10 2.82 12.68 1.94
C LYS A 10 1.38 12.23 1.69
N PRO A 11 1.12 10.93 1.56
CA PRO A 11 -0.19 10.43 1.12
C PRO A 11 -1.28 10.58 2.18
N VAL A 12 -0.90 10.73 3.46
CA VAL A 12 -1.85 10.90 4.57
C VAL A 12 -1.79 12.33 5.05
N THR A 13 -2.81 13.12 4.73
CA THR A 13 -2.96 14.52 5.15
C THR A 13 -4.15 14.70 6.09
N GLU A 14 -5.06 13.73 6.12
CA GLU A 14 -6.23 13.73 6.97
C GLU A 14 -6.00 12.90 8.25
N PRO A 15 -6.81 13.12 9.30
CA PRO A 15 -6.73 12.31 10.51
C PRO A 15 -6.92 10.83 10.22
N VAL A 16 -6.12 9.99 10.87
CA VAL A 16 -6.27 8.53 10.84
C VAL A 16 -7.19 8.13 11.96
N LEU A 17 -8.23 7.38 11.64
CA LEU A 17 -9.22 6.88 12.59
C LEU A 17 -8.98 5.40 12.82
N ALA A 18 -8.59 5.02 14.03
CA ALA A 18 -8.48 3.63 14.45
C ALA A 18 -9.66 3.25 15.35
N LYS A 19 -10.30 2.12 15.07
CA LYS A 19 -11.37 1.54 15.87
C LYS A 19 -11.05 0.07 16.13
N GLY A 20 -11.20 -0.38 17.36
CA GLY A 20 -10.91 -1.76 17.67
C GLY A 20 -11.38 -2.18 19.04
N GLN A 21 -11.07 -3.42 19.37
CA GLN A 21 -11.32 -4.04 20.67
C GLN A 21 -10.12 -4.88 21.07
N VAL A 22 -9.85 -4.92 22.36
CA VAL A 22 -8.84 -5.80 22.95
C VAL A 22 -9.56 -6.95 23.68
N ARG A 23 -9.09 -8.17 23.45
CA ARG A 23 -9.60 -9.39 24.13
C ARG A 23 -8.45 -10.12 24.76
N ASN A 24 -8.69 -10.69 25.93
CA ASN A 24 -7.75 -11.62 26.53
C ASN A 24 -8.12 -13.05 26.08
N THR A 25 -7.20 -13.69 25.36
CA THR A 25 -7.34 -15.05 24.87
C THR A 25 -6.23 -15.91 25.47
N ALA A 26 -6.56 -16.68 26.48
CA ALA A 26 -5.64 -17.62 27.16
C ALA A 26 -4.35 -16.95 27.71
N GLY A 27 -4.44 -15.68 28.14
CA GLY A 27 -3.30 -14.93 28.71
C GLY A 27 -2.60 -14.00 27.71
N ALA A 28 -2.87 -14.12 26.43
CA ALA A 28 -2.43 -13.15 25.41
C ALA A 28 -3.52 -12.08 25.20
N LEU A 29 -3.10 -10.83 25.08
CA LEU A 29 -4.00 -9.74 24.74
C LEU A 29 -3.99 -9.55 23.22
N GLU A 30 -5.10 -9.85 22.58
CA GLU A 30 -5.28 -9.64 21.13
C GLU A 30 -6.08 -8.37 20.86
N MET A 31 -5.52 -7.47 20.09
CA MET A 31 -6.20 -6.28 19.56
C MET A 31 -6.63 -6.53 18.12
N THR A 32 -7.92 -6.30 17.85
CA THR A 32 -8.48 -6.42 16.51
C THR A 32 -9.33 -5.20 16.17
N GLY A 33 -9.27 -4.76 14.90
CA GLY A 33 -10.01 -3.57 14.51
C GLY A 33 -9.78 -3.14 13.08
N THR A 34 -9.94 -1.85 12.83
CA THR A 34 -9.72 -1.22 11.52
C THR A 34 -9.04 0.13 11.68
N VAL A 35 -8.20 0.46 10.70
CA VAL A 35 -7.57 1.77 10.53
C VAL A 35 -8.10 2.38 9.24
N GLU A 36 -8.71 3.55 9.34
CA GLU A 36 -9.38 4.25 8.23
C GLU A 36 -8.73 5.62 8.03
N THR A 37 -8.49 5.99 6.77
CA THR A 37 -8.02 7.33 6.39
C THR A 37 -8.32 7.60 4.91
N VAL A 38 -7.95 8.79 4.44
CA VAL A 38 -8.01 9.16 3.03
C VAL A 38 -6.61 9.35 2.49
N LEU A 39 -6.26 8.62 1.43
CA LEU A 39 -5.00 8.78 0.73
C LEU A 39 -5.11 9.84 -0.35
N HIS A 40 -4.14 10.75 -0.36
CA HIS A 40 -3.93 11.74 -1.40
C HIS A 40 -2.60 11.44 -2.09
N GLY A 41 -2.62 11.25 -3.38
CA GLY A 41 -1.39 10.88 -4.06
C GLY A 41 -1.41 11.18 -5.55
N VAL A 42 -0.28 10.90 -6.18
CA VAL A 42 -0.12 10.91 -7.63
C VAL A 42 0.05 9.47 -8.08
N CYS A 43 -0.72 9.07 -9.08
CA CYS A 43 -0.68 7.70 -9.59
C CYS A 43 0.67 7.39 -10.25
N ASP A 44 1.32 6.31 -9.80
CA ASP A 44 2.62 5.87 -10.32
C ASP A 44 2.60 5.44 -11.79
N ARG A 45 1.39 5.15 -12.35
CA ARG A 45 1.23 4.75 -13.75
C ARG A 45 0.87 5.90 -14.69
N CYS A 46 -0.02 6.80 -14.28
CA CYS A 46 -0.55 7.83 -15.18
C CYS A 46 -0.27 9.26 -14.72
N ALA A 47 0.46 9.44 -13.61
CA ALA A 47 0.83 10.72 -13.02
C ALA A 47 -0.37 11.65 -12.72
N THR A 48 -1.59 11.10 -12.62
CA THR A 48 -2.79 11.85 -12.25
C THR A 48 -2.93 11.87 -10.74
N ALA A 49 -3.22 13.03 -10.18
CA ALA A 49 -3.57 13.17 -8.76
C ALA A 49 -4.87 12.42 -8.48
N PHE A 50 -4.93 11.73 -7.34
CA PHE A 50 -6.13 11.02 -6.90
C PHE A 50 -6.32 11.12 -5.39
N THR A 51 -7.55 10.89 -4.97
CA THR A 51 -7.94 10.79 -3.57
C THR A 51 -8.74 9.51 -3.40
N ARG A 52 -8.37 8.68 -2.42
CA ARG A 52 -9.01 7.38 -2.18
C ARG A 52 -9.16 7.12 -0.70
N PRO A 53 -10.38 6.83 -0.19
CA PRO A 53 -10.55 6.30 1.16
C PRO A 53 -9.94 4.89 1.22
N VAL A 54 -9.26 4.60 2.32
CA VAL A 54 -8.68 3.29 2.60
C VAL A 54 -9.07 2.83 3.98
N GLN A 55 -9.21 1.51 4.11
CA GLN A 55 -9.48 0.83 5.37
C GLN A 55 -8.59 -0.40 5.45
N TYR A 56 -7.78 -0.46 6.48
CA TYR A 56 -6.87 -1.58 6.72
C TYR A 56 -7.29 -2.37 7.96
N PRO A 57 -7.20 -3.70 7.92
CA PRO A 57 -7.44 -4.51 9.11
C PRO A 57 -6.32 -4.31 10.12
N LEU A 58 -6.68 -3.99 11.35
CA LEU A 58 -5.76 -3.89 12.48
C LEU A 58 -5.79 -5.20 13.24
N ARG A 59 -4.60 -5.78 13.44
CA ARG A 59 -4.36 -6.94 14.32
C ARG A 59 -3.07 -6.69 15.07
N ALA A 60 -3.08 -6.94 16.38
CA ALA A 60 -1.89 -6.85 17.19
C ALA A 60 -1.99 -7.83 18.36
N VAL A 61 -0.88 -8.45 18.71
CA VAL A 61 -0.71 -9.22 19.93
C VAL A 61 0.09 -8.36 20.89
N LEU A 62 -0.45 -8.15 22.08
CA LEU A 62 0.16 -7.33 23.12
C LEU A 62 0.68 -8.23 24.22
N THR A 63 1.97 -8.15 24.51
CA THR A 63 2.62 -8.99 25.53
C THR A 63 3.55 -8.16 26.41
N PRO A 64 3.62 -8.40 27.73
CA PRO A 64 4.58 -7.74 28.59
C PRO A 64 6.01 -8.27 28.40
N GLU A 65 6.16 -9.50 27.92
CA GLU A 65 7.46 -10.15 27.71
C GLU A 65 7.40 -10.89 26.35
N PRO A 66 7.82 -10.23 25.27
CA PRO A 66 7.92 -10.91 23.97
C PRO A 66 9.02 -11.98 24.02
N GLU A 67 8.74 -13.17 23.51
CA GLU A 67 9.74 -14.20 23.34
C GLU A 67 10.72 -13.81 22.21
N SER A 68 11.90 -14.45 22.16
CA SER A 68 12.92 -14.10 21.17
C SER A 68 12.43 -14.21 19.73
N ASP A 69 11.53 -15.14 19.46
CA ASP A 69 10.96 -15.35 18.13
C ASP A 69 9.85 -14.34 17.79
N ASP A 70 9.22 -13.73 18.81
CA ASP A 70 8.16 -12.71 18.63
C ASP A 70 8.70 -11.40 18.06
N PHE A 71 9.99 -11.08 18.26
CA PHE A 71 10.61 -9.87 17.71
C PHE A 71 10.68 -9.88 16.17
N GLU A 72 10.55 -11.04 15.54
CA GLU A 72 10.49 -11.16 14.08
C GLU A 72 9.05 -10.96 13.54
N ASP A 73 8.04 -11.05 14.40
CA ASP A 73 6.64 -10.83 14.02
C ASP A 73 6.27 -9.34 14.19
N PRO A 74 6.04 -8.60 13.09
CA PRO A 74 5.72 -7.18 13.15
C PRO A 74 4.36 -6.88 13.80
N TRP A 75 3.58 -7.90 14.14
CA TRP A 75 2.27 -7.77 14.79
C TRP A 75 2.31 -7.99 16.30
N VAL A 76 3.49 -8.28 16.87
CA VAL A 76 3.70 -8.42 18.32
C VAL A 76 4.25 -7.10 18.88
N PHE A 77 3.57 -6.56 19.88
CA PHE A 77 3.92 -5.29 20.51
C PHE A 77 4.14 -5.49 22.01
N GLU A 78 5.24 -4.95 22.52
CA GLU A 78 5.54 -4.98 23.93
C GLU A 78 4.69 -3.99 24.72
N LEU A 79 4.16 -4.43 25.86
CA LEU A 79 3.49 -3.58 26.81
C LEU A 79 4.52 -2.88 27.71
N GLN A 80 4.54 -1.56 27.69
CA GLN A 80 5.37 -0.76 28.60
C GLN A 80 4.52 -0.30 29.79
N ASN A 81 4.83 -0.80 30.99
CA ASN A 81 4.04 -0.52 32.21
C ASN A 81 2.53 -0.79 32.04
N ASP A 82 2.17 -1.93 31.47
CA ASP A 82 0.79 -2.34 31.13
C ASP A 82 0.08 -1.40 30.12
N CYS A 83 0.82 -0.61 29.39
CA CYS A 83 0.33 0.28 28.36
C CYS A 83 0.86 -0.12 26.99
N ALA A 84 0.00 -0.12 25.97
CA ALA A 84 0.37 -0.29 24.58
C ALA A 84 0.47 1.08 23.88
N ASP A 85 1.50 1.26 23.05
CA ASP A 85 1.62 2.42 22.18
C ASP A 85 0.72 2.26 20.95
N LEU A 86 -0.42 2.95 20.93
CA LEU A 86 -1.37 2.89 19.82
C LEU A 86 -0.83 3.56 18.55
N ASP A 87 0.02 4.56 18.66
CA ASP A 87 0.59 5.23 17.50
C ASP A 87 1.53 4.29 16.75
N ASP A 88 2.32 3.48 17.48
CA ASP A 88 3.18 2.46 16.88
C ASP A 88 2.36 1.36 16.19
N ILE A 89 1.35 0.81 16.87
CA ILE A 89 0.47 -0.21 16.33
C ILE A 89 -0.25 0.27 15.05
N VAL A 90 -0.80 1.49 15.07
CA VAL A 90 -1.50 2.07 13.93
C VAL A 90 -0.54 2.36 12.79
N THR A 91 0.65 2.86 13.09
CA THR A 91 1.69 3.15 12.09
C THR A 91 2.17 1.87 11.42
N THR A 92 2.47 0.83 12.17
CA THR A 92 2.85 -0.49 11.66
C THR A 92 1.75 -1.08 10.80
N THR A 93 0.50 -1.06 11.29
CA THR A 93 -0.66 -1.52 10.52
C THR A 93 -0.78 -0.80 9.19
N PHE A 94 -0.63 0.53 9.18
CA PHE A 94 -0.72 1.33 7.98
C PHE A 94 0.39 0.99 6.99
N VAL A 95 1.65 0.97 7.44
CA VAL A 95 2.83 0.74 6.59
C VAL A 95 2.80 -0.65 5.95
N LEU A 96 2.45 -1.68 6.72
CA LEU A 96 2.44 -3.06 6.23
C LEU A 96 1.26 -3.38 5.29
N ASN A 97 0.15 -2.66 5.41
CA ASN A 97 -1.01 -2.87 4.55
C ASN A 97 -1.07 -1.89 3.36
N MET A 98 -0.22 -0.88 3.34
CA MET A 98 -0.21 0.09 2.25
C MET A 98 0.34 -0.53 0.97
N ASP A 99 -0.32 -0.27 -0.14
CA ASP A 99 0.14 -0.71 -1.45
C ASP A 99 1.54 -0.16 -1.76
N SER A 100 2.44 -0.99 -2.26
CA SER A 100 3.80 -0.57 -2.67
C SER A 100 3.79 0.40 -3.86
N LYS A 101 2.66 0.53 -4.54
CA LYS A 101 2.43 1.47 -5.64
C LYS A 101 1.13 2.22 -5.43
N LEU A 102 1.19 3.53 -5.53
CA LEU A 102 0.01 4.39 -5.48
C LEU A 102 -0.66 4.43 -6.85
N LEU A 103 -1.81 3.79 -7.00
CA LEU A 103 -2.56 3.76 -8.24
C LEU A 103 -3.91 4.48 -8.08
N CYS A 104 -4.32 5.25 -9.09
CA CYS A 104 -5.63 5.90 -9.10
C CYS A 104 -6.78 4.87 -9.25
N SER A 105 -6.52 3.75 -9.92
CA SER A 105 -7.40 2.57 -10.01
C SER A 105 -6.57 1.33 -10.32
N GLU A 106 -7.08 0.14 -10.00
CA GLU A 106 -6.43 -1.13 -10.32
C GLU A 106 -6.22 -1.30 -11.83
N ASP A 107 -7.21 -0.89 -12.63
CA ASP A 107 -7.21 -0.97 -14.09
C ASP A 107 -6.52 0.22 -14.78
N CYS A 108 -5.74 1.01 -14.05
CA CYS A 108 -5.05 2.17 -14.62
C CYS A 108 -4.15 1.75 -15.80
N LYS A 109 -4.43 2.28 -16.98
CA LYS A 109 -3.69 2.00 -18.22
C LYS A 109 -2.36 2.75 -18.33
N GLY A 110 -2.13 3.73 -17.46
CA GLY A 110 -0.90 4.51 -17.41
C GLY A 110 -0.76 5.52 -18.54
N LEU A 111 0.48 5.92 -18.77
CA LEU A 111 0.87 6.81 -19.86
C LEU A 111 1.42 6.01 -21.04
N CYS A 112 1.20 6.51 -22.25
CA CYS A 112 1.85 5.97 -23.42
C CYS A 112 3.38 6.18 -23.33
N SER A 113 4.17 5.12 -23.48
CA SER A 113 5.64 5.17 -23.40
C SER A 113 6.31 6.03 -24.48
N ARG A 114 5.59 6.38 -25.54
CA ARG A 114 6.11 7.18 -26.67
C ARG A 114 5.75 8.64 -26.57
N CYS A 115 4.47 8.96 -26.37
CA CYS A 115 3.98 10.33 -26.42
C CYS A 115 3.54 10.89 -25.07
N GLY A 116 3.57 10.09 -23.98
CA GLY A 116 3.13 10.52 -22.67
C GLY A 116 1.63 10.72 -22.52
N ALA A 117 0.82 10.40 -23.54
CA ALA A 117 -0.63 10.56 -23.43
C ALA A 117 -1.22 9.61 -22.38
N ASN A 118 -2.16 10.09 -21.58
CA ASN A 118 -2.86 9.29 -20.58
C ASN A 118 -3.84 8.33 -21.24
N LEU A 119 -3.52 7.04 -21.21
CA LEU A 119 -4.31 5.99 -21.86
C LEU A 119 -5.65 5.71 -21.18
N ASN A 120 -5.88 6.24 -20.00
CA ASN A 120 -7.19 6.18 -19.33
C ASN A 120 -8.21 7.12 -19.99
N LEU A 121 -7.75 8.18 -20.68
CA LEU A 121 -8.60 9.12 -21.39
C LEU A 121 -8.94 8.69 -22.82
N GLY A 122 -8.23 7.68 -23.33
CA GLY A 122 -8.46 7.15 -24.67
C GLY A 122 -7.16 6.62 -25.31
N PRO A 123 -7.27 5.90 -26.42
CA PRO A 123 -6.12 5.39 -27.15
C PRO A 123 -5.33 6.55 -27.79
N CYS A 124 -4.00 6.47 -27.78
CA CYS A 124 -3.15 7.40 -28.52
C CYS A 124 -2.98 6.91 -29.98
N SER A 125 -2.52 7.83 -30.85
CA SER A 125 -2.26 7.52 -32.27
C SER A 125 -0.91 6.85 -32.53
N CYS A 126 -0.11 6.59 -31.49
CA CYS A 126 1.18 5.92 -31.62
C CYS A 126 1.03 4.48 -32.03
N LYS A 127 1.67 4.08 -33.14
CA LYS A 127 1.75 2.67 -33.52
C LYS A 127 2.81 1.97 -32.68
N PRO A 128 2.55 0.77 -32.14
CA PRO A 128 3.58 -0.02 -31.50
C PRO A 128 4.64 -0.41 -32.54
N GLU A 129 5.88 0.03 -32.35
CA GLU A 129 6.99 -0.52 -33.12
C GLU A 129 7.51 -1.75 -32.36
N PRO A 130 7.67 -2.87 -33.05
CA PRO A 130 8.25 -4.05 -32.44
C PRO A 130 9.70 -3.74 -32.01
N ASP A 131 10.08 -4.15 -30.80
CA ASP A 131 11.46 -4.05 -30.35
C ASP A 131 12.37 -4.81 -31.31
N PRO A 132 13.44 -4.17 -31.88
CA PRO A 132 14.35 -4.81 -32.82
C PRO A 132 14.95 -6.13 -32.30
N ARG A 133 15.09 -6.27 -30.99
CA ARG A 133 15.60 -7.50 -30.34
C ARG A 133 14.68 -8.70 -30.53
N PHE A 134 13.39 -8.46 -30.73
CA PHE A 134 12.38 -9.50 -30.97
C PHE A 134 12.03 -9.71 -32.46
N ALA A 135 12.71 -9.00 -33.38
CA ALA A 135 12.45 -9.12 -34.82
C ALA A 135 12.63 -10.57 -35.32
N ALA A 136 13.58 -11.32 -34.79
CA ALA A 136 13.79 -12.73 -35.13
C ALA A 136 12.59 -13.62 -34.70
N LEU A 137 11.94 -13.31 -33.58
CA LEU A 137 10.75 -14.05 -33.10
C LEU A 137 9.52 -13.74 -33.95
N GLN A 138 9.37 -12.49 -34.40
CA GLN A 138 8.29 -12.10 -35.30
C GLN A 138 8.36 -12.86 -36.64
N GLN A 139 9.54 -13.04 -37.22
CA GLN A 139 9.72 -13.82 -38.44
C GLN A 139 9.30 -15.29 -38.30
N LEU A 140 9.33 -15.84 -37.08
CA LEU A 140 8.84 -17.21 -36.81
C LEU A 140 7.31 -17.30 -36.74
N LEU A 141 6.64 -16.20 -36.32
CA LEU A 141 5.18 -16.13 -36.28
C LEU A 141 4.56 -15.89 -37.65
N ASP A 142 5.28 -15.16 -38.53
CA ASP A 142 4.80 -14.85 -39.88
C ASP A 142 5.00 -16.01 -40.90
N LYS A 143 5.71 -17.08 -40.50
CA LYS A 143 5.91 -18.30 -41.30
C LYS A 143 4.78 -19.35 -41.09
N LYS A 144 3.52 -18.94 -41.23
CA LYS A 144 2.37 -19.87 -41.33
C LYS A 144 1.75 -19.82 -42.71
#